data_9570bb9ee94f1e4622459d4c57fbdc3a
#
_entry.id   9570bb9ee94f1e4622459d4c57fbdc3a
#
_cell.length_a   1.000
_cell.length_b   1.000
_cell.length_c   1.000
_cell.angle_alpha   90.00
_cell.angle_beta   90.00
_cell.angle_gamma   90.00
#
_symmetry.space_group_name_H-M   'P 1'
#
loop_
_entity.id
_entity.type
_entity.pdbx_description
1 polymer ?
#
loop_
_entity_poly.entity_id
_entity_poly.type
_entity_poly.pdbx_seq_one_letter_code
_entity_poly.pdbx_strand_id
1 'polypeptide(L)'
;PIDSSIGEVMSDAMDLLDSDKFKGLVIGHQGANFCAGANLANMIQTIDAGDFDKIESSIKQFQDLMQRIRFSKWPVVAAPHHLALGGGFEISAPATHRVALGELYMGAVEIGVGLVPGAGGNLRILLNMIENSGSGMLNAFQVSQKAFETIAFAKVSRSAIEAKKLGYLLKTDTVILNNDQRIKAAKDKAVELLNDGYEAPRYRDDLKLPGSGGRTAMAIAVKGFKAQGKISEHDELIAKKLAYILTGGDKAGLTKSVDEQYLLDIEREAFVSLTGEKLSQDRIRFMLKAGKPLRN
;
A
#
# COMPACT_ATOMS: atom_id res chain seq x y z
N PRO A 1 -13.31 -6.86 -5.50
CA PRO A 1 -12.90 -5.55 -5.00
C PRO A 1 -13.19 -5.44 -3.51
N ILE A 2 -12.49 -4.51 -2.84
CA ILE A 2 -12.69 -4.21 -1.43
C ILE A 2 -13.85 -3.23 -1.31
N ASP A 3 -14.78 -3.54 -0.42
CA ASP A 3 -15.89 -2.70 0.00
C ASP A 3 -16.05 -2.74 1.53
N SER A 4 -17.10 -2.12 2.05
CA SER A 4 -17.36 -2.08 3.50
C SER A 4 -17.47 -3.48 4.12
N SER A 5 -18.04 -4.45 3.40
CA SER A 5 -18.24 -5.82 3.92
C SER A 5 -16.91 -6.53 4.20
N ILE A 6 -15.89 -6.31 3.37
CA ILE A 6 -14.54 -6.83 3.61
C ILE A 6 -13.91 -6.16 4.84
N GLY A 7 -14.11 -4.83 4.99
CA GLY A 7 -13.65 -4.11 6.17
C GLY A 7 -14.28 -4.63 7.46
N GLU A 8 -15.59 -4.87 7.45
CA GLU A 8 -16.35 -5.43 8.58
C GLU A 8 -15.84 -6.82 8.96
N VAL A 9 -15.75 -7.76 7.98
CA VAL A 9 -15.24 -9.12 8.23
C VAL A 9 -13.81 -9.10 8.79
N MET A 10 -12.95 -8.22 8.28
CA MET A 10 -11.58 -8.08 8.80
C MET A 10 -11.57 -7.50 10.21
N SER A 11 -12.44 -6.53 10.51
CA SER A 11 -12.59 -5.96 11.86
C SER A 11 -13.06 -7.01 12.85
N ASP A 12 -14.11 -7.79 12.49
CA ASP A 12 -14.64 -8.88 13.33
C ASP A 12 -13.56 -9.94 13.59
N ALA A 13 -12.78 -10.28 12.57
CA ALA A 13 -11.66 -11.23 12.73
C ALA A 13 -10.60 -10.69 13.69
N MET A 14 -10.31 -9.38 13.64
CA MET A 14 -9.38 -8.76 14.59
C MET A 14 -9.96 -8.69 16.01
N ASP A 15 -11.27 -8.51 16.18
CA ASP A 15 -11.94 -8.55 17.48
C ASP A 15 -11.81 -9.95 18.13
N LEU A 16 -11.99 -11.00 17.33
CA LEU A 16 -11.76 -12.39 17.77
C LEU A 16 -10.31 -12.64 18.17
N LEU A 17 -9.36 -12.04 17.45
CA LEU A 17 -7.94 -12.16 17.73
C LEU A 17 -7.56 -11.40 19.03
N ASP A 18 -8.06 -10.19 19.20
CA ASP A 18 -7.82 -9.35 20.38
C ASP A 18 -8.44 -9.92 21.66
N SER A 19 -9.55 -10.66 21.53
CA SER A 19 -10.19 -11.37 22.64
C SER A 19 -9.46 -12.63 23.12
N ASP A 20 -8.31 -12.97 22.53
CA ASP A 20 -7.52 -14.19 22.79
C ASP A 20 -8.24 -15.51 22.44
N LYS A 21 -9.40 -15.45 21.78
CA LYS A 21 -10.10 -16.64 21.31
C LYS A 21 -9.29 -17.41 20.27
N PHE A 22 -8.51 -16.68 19.47
CA PHE A 22 -7.56 -17.20 18.51
C PHE A 22 -6.20 -16.56 18.72
N LYS A 23 -5.13 -17.29 18.38
CA LYS A 23 -3.74 -16.85 18.56
C LYS A 23 -2.99 -16.66 17.23
N GLY A 24 -3.72 -16.48 16.14
CA GLY A 24 -3.19 -16.22 14.81
C GLY A 24 -4.30 -16.07 13.80
N LEU A 25 -4.02 -15.34 12.74
CA LEU A 25 -4.97 -15.03 11.66
C LEU A 25 -4.31 -15.30 10.31
N VAL A 26 -5.06 -15.90 9.38
CA VAL A 26 -4.65 -16.01 7.97
C VAL A 26 -5.61 -15.20 7.12
N ILE A 27 -5.06 -14.24 6.36
CA ILE A 27 -5.79 -13.46 5.36
C ILE A 27 -5.58 -14.12 4.00
N GLY A 28 -6.60 -14.79 3.49
CA GLY A 28 -6.53 -15.49 2.22
C GLY A 28 -7.84 -16.18 1.84
N HIS A 29 -7.95 -16.56 0.57
CA HIS A 29 -9.09 -17.30 0.03
C HIS A 29 -8.68 -18.12 -1.20
N GLN A 30 -9.57 -18.94 -1.73
CA GLN A 30 -9.32 -19.85 -2.87
C GLN A 30 -9.87 -19.30 -4.21
N GLY A 31 -10.24 -18.02 -4.30
CA GLY A 31 -10.66 -17.40 -5.54
C GLY A 31 -9.53 -17.29 -6.56
N ALA A 32 -9.86 -16.97 -7.80
CA ALA A 32 -8.88 -16.87 -8.90
C ALA A 32 -7.82 -15.79 -8.68
N ASN A 33 -8.17 -14.69 -8.01
CA ASN A 33 -7.26 -13.58 -7.71
C ASN A 33 -7.40 -13.18 -6.25
N PHE A 34 -6.32 -12.74 -5.63
CA PHE A 34 -6.35 -12.31 -4.22
C PHE A 34 -7.24 -11.07 -4.05
N CYS A 35 -6.95 -9.99 -4.78
CA CYS A 35 -7.79 -8.80 -4.79
C CYS A 35 -7.34 -7.82 -5.90
N ALA A 36 -8.29 -7.27 -6.63
CA ALA A 36 -8.01 -6.30 -7.71
C ALA A 36 -8.18 -4.82 -7.29
N GLY A 37 -8.21 -4.53 -5.99
CA GLY A 37 -8.30 -3.18 -5.46
C GLY A 37 -9.67 -2.79 -4.92
N ALA A 38 -9.85 -1.51 -4.63
CA ALA A 38 -11.06 -0.94 -4.04
C ALA A 38 -12.26 -0.94 -5.02
N ASN A 39 -13.47 -0.88 -4.47
CA ASN A 39 -14.69 -0.74 -5.24
C ASN A 39 -14.85 0.70 -5.76
N LEU A 40 -14.33 0.94 -6.97
CA LEU A 40 -14.39 2.26 -7.62
C LEU A 40 -15.81 2.74 -7.90
N ALA A 41 -16.79 1.83 -8.04
CA ALA A 41 -18.17 2.22 -8.25
C ALA A 41 -18.77 2.86 -6.99
N ASN A 42 -18.50 2.29 -5.82
CA ASN A 42 -18.92 2.90 -4.56
C ASN A 42 -18.20 4.26 -4.33
N MET A 43 -16.92 4.32 -4.66
CA MET A 43 -16.13 5.55 -4.51
C MET A 43 -16.71 6.68 -5.38
N ILE A 44 -17.01 6.43 -6.66
CA ILE A 44 -17.54 7.46 -7.55
C ILE A 44 -18.95 7.91 -7.14
N GLN A 45 -19.79 7.01 -6.62
CA GLN A 45 -21.11 7.37 -6.07
C GLN A 45 -20.97 8.33 -4.88
N THR A 46 -20.01 8.11 -3.98
CA THR A 46 -19.75 8.99 -2.84
C THR A 46 -19.21 10.35 -3.30
N ILE A 47 -18.32 10.38 -4.31
CA ILE A 47 -17.83 11.60 -4.94
C ILE A 47 -18.99 12.39 -5.58
N ASP A 48 -19.88 11.72 -6.32
CA ASP A 48 -21.03 12.35 -6.99
C ASP A 48 -22.04 12.94 -6.01
N ALA A 49 -22.12 12.35 -4.81
CA ALA A 49 -22.92 12.91 -3.72
C ALA A 49 -22.23 14.11 -3.02
N GLY A 50 -20.98 14.42 -3.35
CA GLY A 50 -20.19 15.47 -2.70
C GLY A 50 -19.77 15.16 -1.26
N ASP A 51 -19.85 13.90 -0.84
CA ASP A 51 -19.60 13.45 0.54
C ASP A 51 -18.12 13.10 0.75
N PHE A 52 -17.24 14.10 0.70
CA PHE A 52 -15.79 13.92 0.88
C PHE A 52 -15.43 13.55 2.32
N ASP A 53 -16.21 13.97 3.31
CA ASP A 53 -16.01 13.60 4.71
C ASP A 53 -16.20 12.10 4.90
N LYS A 54 -17.15 11.50 4.20
CA LYS A 54 -17.35 10.05 4.19
C LYS A 54 -16.18 9.33 3.54
N ILE A 55 -15.59 9.87 2.46
CA ILE A 55 -14.39 9.31 1.85
C ILE A 55 -13.24 9.35 2.85
N GLU A 56 -12.99 10.50 3.48
CA GLU A 56 -11.93 10.66 4.47
C GLU A 56 -12.09 9.71 5.65
N SER A 57 -13.29 9.64 6.23
CA SER A 57 -13.57 8.76 7.35
C SER A 57 -13.41 7.27 6.99
N SER A 58 -13.84 6.87 5.79
CA SER A 58 -13.68 5.48 5.32
C SER A 58 -12.20 5.12 5.13
N ILE A 59 -11.40 6.01 4.54
CA ILE A 59 -9.95 5.81 4.38
C ILE A 59 -9.28 5.75 5.75
N LYS A 60 -9.64 6.64 6.68
CA LYS A 60 -9.12 6.62 8.05
C LYS A 60 -9.40 5.29 8.75
N GLN A 61 -10.65 4.83 8.71
CA GLN A 61 -11.04 3.54 9.31
C GLN A 61 -10.24 2.38 8.71
N PHE A 62 -10.01 2.42 7.40
CA PHE A 62 -9.23 1.38 6.74
C PHE A 62 -7.74 1.46 7.11
N GLN A 63 -7.15 2.65 7.21
CA GLN A 63 -5.79 2.84 7.73
C GLN A 63 -5.67 2.31 9.17
N ASP A 64 -6.64 2.62 10.03
CA ASP A 64 -6.64 2.16 11.43
C ASP A 64 -6.72 0.63 11.51
N LEU A 65 -7.54 0.00 10.67
CA LEU A 65 -7.61 -1.46 10.57
C LEU A 65 -6.27 -2.05 10.10
N MET A 66 -5.61 -1.45 9.10
CA MET A 66 -4.29 -1.90 8.64
C MET A 66 -3.22 -1.76 9.73
N GLN A 67 -3.27 -0.69 10.54
CA GLN A 67 -2.38 -0.54 11.69
C GLN A 67 -2.69 -1.55 12.80
N ARG A 68 -3.97 -1.84 13.06
CA ARG A 68 -4.39 -2.87 14.01
C ARG A 68 -3.86 -4.26 13.59
N ILE A 69 -3.91 -4.60 12.30
CA ILE A 69 -3.30 -5.83 11.77
C ILE A 69 -1.78 -5.81 11.99
N ARG A 70 -1.13 -4.70 11.68
CA ARG A 70 0.33 -4.55 11.80
C ARG A 70 0.83 -4.76 13.22
N PHE A 71 0.14 -4.19 14.19
CA PHE A 71 0.55 -4.21 15.61
C PHE A 71 -0.21 -5.24 16.44
N SER A 72 -0.84 -6.21 15.78
CA SER A 72 -1.49 -7.33 16.48
C SER A 72 -0.51 -8.07 17.38
N LYS A 73 -0.94 -8.36 18.61
CA LYS A 73 -0.16 -9.20 19.54
C LYS A 73 -0.03 -10.65 19.10
N TRP A 74 -0.83 -11.08 18.12
CA TRP A 74 -0.79 -12.40 17.51
C TRP A 74 -0.38 -12.31 16.04
N PRO A 75 0.33 -13.30 15.50
CA PRO A 75 0.79 -13.23 14.12
C PRO A 75 -0.38 -13.25 13.13
N VAL A 76 -0.33 -12.33 12.19
CA VAL A 76 -1.22 -12.28 11.03
C VAL A 76 -0.42 -12.63 9.78
N VAL A 77 -0.82 -13.67 9.06
CA VAL A 77 -0.16 -14.12 7.83
C VAL A 77 -1.08 -13.91 6.63
N ALA A 78 -0.62 -13.17 5.63
CA ALA A 78 -1.38 -13.00 4.39
C ALA A 78 -0.89 -14.00 3.32
N ALA A 79 -1.81 -14.46 2.49
CA ALA A 79 -1.56 -15.44 1.44
C ALA A 79 -1.89 -14.90 0.04
N PRO A 80 -1.19 -13.83 -0.46
CA PRO A 80 -1.48 -13.22 -1.74
C PRO A 80 -1.11 -14.15 -2.91
N HIS A 81 -1.93 -14.06 -3.99
CA HIS A 81 -1.78 -14.87 -5.19
C HIS A 81 -2.38 -14.16 -6.40
N HIS A 82 -1.87 -14.46 -7.59
CA HIS A 82 -2.28 -13.88 -8.85
C HIS A 82 -2.41 -12.36 -8.73
N LEU A 83 -3.56 -11.76 -8.95
CA LEU A 83 -3.75 -10.30 -8.82
C LEU A 83 -3.89 -9.89 -7.35
N ALA A 84 -2.98 -9.03 -6.89
CA ALA A 84 -3.01 -8.35 -5.59
C ALA A 84 -2.70 -6.85 -5.80
N LEU A 85 -3.67 -6.12 -6.40
CA LEU A 85 -3.47 -4.78 -6.91
C LEU A 85 -4.13 -3.72 -6.04
N GLY A 86 -3.51 -2.56 -5.93
CA GLY A 86 -4.03 -1.44 -5.16
C GLY A 86 -4.32 -1.83 -3.71
N GLY A 87 -5.57 -1.63 -3.25
CA GLY A 87 -6.01 -2.09 -1.94
C GLY A 87 -5.73 -3.57 -1.65
N GLY A 88 -5.61 -4.44 -2.68
CA GLY A 88 -5.18 -5.83 -2.50
C GLY A 88 -3.74 -5.97 -2.01
N PHE A 89 -2.84 -5.11 -2.48
CA PHE A 89 -1.52 -4.96 -1.89
C PHE A 89 -1.66 -4.44 -0.46
N GLU A 90 -2.42 -3.35 -0.25
CA GLU A 90 -2.55 -2.66 1.02
C GLU A 90 -3.08 -3.56 2.15
N ILE A 91 -4.02 -4.48 1.87
CA ILE A 91 -4.51 -5.48 2.84
C ILE A 91 -3.42 -6.49 3.23
N SER A 92 -2.60 -6.92 2.28
CA SER A 92 -1.59 -7.94 2.56
C SER A 92 -0.32 -7.36 3.20
N ALA A 93 -0.04 -6.09 2.96
CA ALA A 93 1.22 -5.45 3.33
C ALA A 93 1.46 -5.32 4.85
N PRO A 94 0.45 -5.04 5.71
CA PRO A 94 0.64 -4.95 7.16
C PRO A 94 0.82 -6.30 7.85
N ALA A 95 0.50 -7.42 7.20
CA ALA A 95 0.64 -8.74 7.80
C ALA A 95 2.08 -8.98 8.31
N THR A 96 2.19 -9.73 9.39
CA THR A 96 3.48 -10.13 9.99
C THR A 96 4.37 -10.84 8.97
N HIS A 97 3.77 -11.69 8.16
CA HIS A 97 4.45 -12.44 7.11
C HIS A 97 3.52 -12.69 5.92
N ARG A 98 4.07 -12.76 4.71
CA ARG A 98 3.31 -13.14 3.51
C ARG A 98 3.81 -14.48 2.99
N VAL A 99 2.88 -15.39 2.73
CA VAL A 99 3.11 -16.63 2.00
C VAL A 99 2.55 -16.43 0.59
N ALA A 100 3.40 -15.92 -0.28
CA ALA A 100 3.03 -15.47 -1.61
C ALA A 100 3.13 -16.60 -2.64
N LEU A 101 2.14 -16.70 -3.53
CA LEU A 101 2.27 -17.58 -4.69
C LEU A 101 3.39 -17.08 -5.60
N GLY A 102 4.15 -18.02 -6.19
CA GLY A 102 5.21 -17.69 -7.15
C GLY A 102 4.73 -16.83 -8.33
N GLU A 103 3.52 -17.12 -8.85
CA GLU A 103 2.81 -16.28 -9.81
C GLU A 103 2.01 -15.21 -9.07
N LEU A 104 2.59 -14.01 -8.95
CA LEU A 104 2.01 -12.89 -8.21
C LEU A 104 2.16 -11.58 -8.98
N TYR A 105 1.03 -11.01 -9.36
CA TYR A 105 0.90 -9.69 -9.97
C TYR A 105 0.49 -8.69 -8.88
N MET A 106 1.48 -8.18 -8.16
CA MET A 106 1.27 -7.25 -7.03
C MET A 106 1.73 -5.85 -7.40
N GLY A 107 0.93 -4.85 -7.05
CA GLY A 107 1.26 -3.46 -7.36
C GLY A 107 0.33 -2.43 -6.73
N ALA A 108 0.89 -1.26 -6.43
CA ALA A 108 0.16 -0.03 -6.14
C ALA A 108 -0.16 0.65 -7.47
N VAL A 109 -1.41 0.57 -7.91
CA VAL A 109 -1.85 0.97 -9.26
C VAL A 109 -2.80 2.17 -9.26
N GLU A 110 -2.98 2.82 -8.13
CA GLU A 110 -3.89 3.94 -7.88
C GLU A 110 -3.65 5.12 -8.83
N ILE A 111 -2.41 5.33 -9.26
CA ILE A 111 -2.03 6.34 -10.26
C ILE A 111 -2.83 6.17 -11.57
N GLY A 112 -3.11 4.92 -11.95
CA GLY A 112 -3.90 4.60 -13.13
C GLY A 112 -5.34 5.12 -13.10
N VAL A 113 -5.86 5.39 -11.92
CA VAL A 113 -7.18 6.00 -11.70
C VAL A 113 -7.10 7.42 -11.15
N GLY A 114 -5.92 8.04 -11.22
CA GLY A 114 -5.74 9.44 -10.82
C GLY A 114 -5.56 9.66 -9.32
N LEU A 115 -5.23 8.63 -8.57
CA LEU A 115 -5.07 8.66 -7.11
C LEU A 115 -3.66 8.23 -6.69
N VAL A 116 -3.35 8.34 -5.42
CA VAL A 116 -2.23 7.69 -4.74
C VAL A 116 -2.75 6.56 -3.85
N PRO A 117 -1.94 5.59 -3.40
CA PRO A 117 -2.34 4.67 -2.33
C PRO A 117 -2.90 5.43 -1.13
N GLY A 118 -3.97 4.94 -0.50
CA GLY A 118 -4.68 5.64 0.58
C GLY A 118 -4.80 4.86 1.88
N ALA A 119 -4.57 3.54 1.84
CA ALA A 119 -4.74 2.67 3.01
C ALA A 119 -3.42 2.24 3.67
N GLY A 120 -2.39 3.06 3.53
CA GLY A 120 -1.04 2.80 4.07
C GLY A 120 -0.06 2.25 3.05
N GLY A 121 -0.43 2.17 1.77
CA GLY A 121 0.41 1.59 0.72
C GLY A 121 1.74 2.30 0.54
N ASN A 122 1.77 3.64 0.59
CA ASN A 122 3.01 4.41 0.51
C ASN A 122 3.93 4.11 1.70
N LEU A 123 3.38 4.12 2.90
CA LEU A 123 4.11 3.80 4.13
C LEU A 123 4.69 2.38 4.07
N ARG A 124 3.90 1.38 3.65
CA ARG A 124 4.34 -0.02 3.62
C ARG A 124 5.46 -0.26 2.60
N ILE A 125 5.36 0.29 1.40
CA ILE A 125 6.44 0.21 0.40
C ILE A 125 7.73 0.85 0.95
N LEU A 126 7.62 2.01 1.57
CA LEU A 126 8.75 2.71 2.17
C LEU A 126 9.45 1.86 3.24
N LEU A 127 8.67 1.32 4.20
CA LEU A 127 9.19 0.49 5.27
C LEU A 127 9.79 -0.82 4.74
N ASN A 128 9.11 -1.49 3.80
CA ASN A 128 9.63 -2.70 3.17
C ASN A 128 10.97 -2.44 2.44
N MET A 129 11.10 -1.30 1.76
CA MET A 129 12.36 -0.95 1.08
C MET A 129 13.47 -0.64 2.07
N ILE A 130 13.18 0.02 3.20
CA ILE A 130 14.14 0.24 4.29
C ILE A 130 14.62 -1.11 4.82
N GLU A 131 13.70 -2.01 5.15
CA GLU A 131 14.01 -3.33 5.70
C GLU A 131 14.78 -4.21 4.69
N ASN A 132 14.33 -4.23 3.45
CA ASN A 132 14.98 -4.98 2.37
C ASN A 132 16.38 -4.45 2.03
N SER A 133 16.70 -3.18 2.30
CA SER A 133 18.02 -2.61 2.02
C SER A 133 19.09 -3.04 3.03
N GLY A 134 18.68 -3.44 4.23
CA GLY A 134 19.62 -3.73 5.32
C GLY A 134 20.34 -2.50 5.82
N SER A 135 21.16 -2.65 6.86
CA SER A 135 21.94 -1.54 7.41
C SER A 135 23.02 -1.08 6.42
N GLY A 136 22.88 0.13 5.89
CA GLY A 136 23.93 0.85 5.17
C GLY A 136 23.92 0.75 3.64
N MET A 137 23.01 0.01 3.00
CA MET A 137 23.03 -0.11 1.53
C MET A 137 22.34 1.02 0.76
N LEU A 138 21.32 1.66 1.33
CA LEU A 138 20.61 2.78 0.71
C LEU A 138 20.45 3.92 1.70
N ASN A 139 20.65 5.15 1.23
CA ASN A 139 20.30 6.33 2.02
C ASN A 139 18.81 6.66 1.90
N ALA A 140 18.31 7.53 2.78
CA ALA A 140 16.89 7.90 2.82
C ALA A 140 16.35 8.41 1.47
N PHE A 141 17.17 9.15 0.70
CA PHE A 141 16.75 9.64 -0.61
C PHE A 141 16.58 8.49 -1.62
N GLN A 142 17.52 7.55 -1.67
CA GLN A 142 17.46 6.41 -2.59
C GLN A 142 16.25 5.49 -2.30
N VAL A 143 15.91 5.30 -1.02
CA VAL A 143 14.72 4.56 -0.61
C VAL A 143 13.46 5.26 -1.10
N SER A 144 13.31 6.56 -0.79
CA SER A 144 12.17 7.36 -1.21
C SER A 144 12.04 7.44 -2.73
N GLN A 145 13.16 7.58 -3.45
CA GLN A 145 13.18 7.60 -4.92
C GLN A 145 12.71 6.28 -5.50
N LYS A 146 13.20 5.13 -5.00
CA LYS A 146 12.76 3.82 -5.49
C LYS A 146 11.27 3.57 -5.21
N ALA A 147 10.78 3.96 -4.01
CA ALA A 147 9.37 3.89 -3.68
C ALA A 147 8.54 4.76 -4.64
N PHE A 148 8.99 5.99 -4.87
CA PHE A 148 8.38 6.90 -5.83
C PHE A 148 8.31 6.31 -7.24
N GLU A 149 9.40 5.80 -7.78
CA GLU A 149 9.43 5.19 -9.11
C GLU A 149 8.53 3.95 -9.20
N THR A 150 8.44 3.15 -8.13
CA THR A 150 7.58 1.96 -8.11
C THR A 150 6.11 2.36 -8.21
N ILE A 151 5.69 3.36 -7.43
CA ILE A 151 4.28 3.79 -7.36
C ILE A 151 3.93 4.68 -8.56
N ALA A 152 4.75 5.71 -8.86
CA ALA A 152 4.47 6.69 -9.92
C ALA A 152 4.34 6.04 -11.31
N PHE A 153 5.06 4.96 -11.56
CA PHE A 153 4.94 4.19 -12.80
C PHE A 153 3.97 3.01 -12.71
N ALA A 154 3.21 2.90 -11.61
CA ALA A 154 2.27 1.80 -11.35
C ALA A 154 2.91 0.43 -11.67
N LYS A 155 4.15 0.22 -11.23
CA LYS A 155 4.88 -1.03 -11.52
C LYS A 155 4.17 -2.20 -10.87
N VAL A 156 3.83 -3.20 -11.67
CA VAL A 156 3.22 -4.45 -11.21
C VAL A 156 4.26 -5.56 -11.36
N SER A 157 4.46 -6.34 -10.31
CA SER A 157 5.31 -7.53 -10.38
C SER A 157 4.68 -8.60 -11.28
N ARG A 158 5.51 -9.47 -11.85
CA ARG A 158 5.09 -10.66 -12.60
C ARG A 158 5.39 -11.96 -11.84
N SER A 159 5.97 -11.82 -10.65
CA SER A 159 6.26 -12.92 -9.75
C SER A 159 6.47 -12.42 -8.32
N ALA A 160 6.38 -13.32 -7.34
CA ALA A 160 6.71 -12.99 -5.94
C ALA A 160 8.18 -12.54 -5.77
N ILE A 161 9.10 -13.06 -6.58
CA ILE A 161 10.51 -12.63 -6.56
C ILE A 161 10.65 -11.19 -7.08
N GLU A 162 9.92 -10.81 -8.11
CA GLU A 162 9.91 -9.43 -8.59
C GLU A 162 9.21 -8.50 -7.60
N ALA A 163 8.13 -8.97 -6.93
CA ALA A 163 7.46 -8.21 -5.86
C ALA A 163 8.41 -7.86 -4.70
N LYS A 164 9.32 -8.77 -4.32
CA LYS A 164 10.40 -8.48 -3.36
C LYS A 164 11.33 -7.36 -3.85
N LYS A 165 11.72 -7.37 -5.12
CA LYS A 165 12.59 -6.35 -5.73
C LYS A 165 11.92 -4.97 -5.79
N LEU A 166 10.60 -4.95 -6.02
CA LEU A 166 9.79 -3.73 -6.10
C LEU A 166 9.38 -3.17 -4.71
N GLY A 167 9.67 -3.89 -3.62
CA GLY A 167 9.34 -3.47 -2.26
C GLY A 167 7.92 -3.80 -1.81
N TYR A 168 7.15 -4.56 -2.60
CA TYR A 168 5.83 -5.03 -2.20
C TYR A 168 5.89 -6.16 -1.17
N LEU A 169 6.90 -7.00 -1.24
CA LEU A 169 7.19 -8.07 -0.29
C LEU A 169 8.53 -7.84 0.39
N LEU A 170 8.68 -8.38 1.61
CA LEU A 170 9.96 -8.49 2.28
C LEU A 170 10.79 -9.62 1.67
N LYS A 171 12.12 -9.51 1.76
CA LYS A 171 13.03 -10.59 1.37
C LYS A 171 12.76 -11.88 2.14
N THR A 172 12.34 -11.74 3.39
CA THR A 172 12.00 -12.82 4.33
C THR A 172 10.67 -13.51 4.04
N ASP A 173 9.77 -12.90 3.25
CA ASP A 173 8.48 -13.50 2.92
C ASP A 173 8.65 -14.83 2.17
N THR A 174 7.79 -15.78 2.46
CA THR A 174 7.80 -17.10 1.85
C THR A 174 7.22 -17.07 0.44
N VAL A 175 7.85 -17.81 -0.46
CA VAL A 175 7.31 -18.03 -1.81
C VAL A 175 6.94 -19.50 -1.97
N ILE A 176 5.70 -19.76 -2.38
CA ILE A 176 5.20 -21.11 -2.64
C ILE A 176 4.80 -21.25 -4.11
N LEU A 177 5.06 -22.40 -4.71
CA LEU A 177 4.75 -22.67 -6.12
C LEU A 177 3.40 -23.37 -6.30
N ASN A 178 2.97 -24.14 -5.31
CA ASN A 178 1.70 -24.87 -5.37
C ASN A 178 0.58 -24.06 -4.71
N ASN A 179 -0.36 -23.55 -5.52
CA ASN A 179 -1.47 -22.75 -5.05
C ASN A 179 -2.39 -23.50 -4.07
N ASP A 180 -2.58 -24.80 -4.25
CA ASP A 180 -3.46 -25.62 -3.40
C ASP A 180 -2.92 -25.74 -1.97
N GLN A 181 -1.60 -25.64 -1.79
CA GLN A 181 -0.93 -25.69 -0.49
C GLN A 181 -0.80 -24.30 0.17
N ARG A 182 -1.14 -23.21 -0.52
CA ARG A 182 -0.86 -21.84 -0.08
C ARG A 182 -1.51 -21.48 1.26
N ILE A 183 -2.80 -21.77 1.41
CA ILE A 183 -3.53 -21.48 2.67
C ILE A 183 -2.99 -22.33 3.82
N LYS A 184 -2.70 -23.62 3.55
CA LYS A 184 -2.07 -24.48 4.54
C LYS A 184 -0.70 -23.94 4.95
N ALA A 185 0.14 -23.58 4.00
CA ALA A 185 1.47 -23.02 4.28
C ALA A 185 1.38 -21.70 5.07
N ALA A 186 0.39 -20.86 4.80
CA ALA A 186 0.15 -19.63 5.57
C ALA A 186 -0.26 -19.95 7.02
N LYS A 187 -1.10 -20.96 7.23
CA LYS A 187 -1.47 -21.44 8.57
C LYS A 187 -0.27 -22.01 9.30
N ASP A 188 0.51 -22.88 8.63
CA ASP A 188 1.70 -23.50 9.22
C ASP A 188 2.70 -22.40 9.63
N LYS A 189 2.86 -21.34 8.81
CA LYS A 189 3.71 -20.19 9.15
C LYS A 189 3.21 -19.39 10.34
N ALA A 190 1.91 -19.22 10.49
CA ALA A 190 1.34 -18.55 11.67
C ALA A 190 1.62 -19.36 12.95
N VAL A 191 1.51 -20.70 12.89
CA VAL A 191 1.82 -21.60 14.01
C VAL A 191 3.33 -21.58 14.31
N GLU A 192 4.19 -21.60 13.29
CA GLU A 192 5.64 -21.46 13.45
C GLU A 192 6.00 -20.18 14.20
N LEU A 193 5.48 -19.02 13.74
CA LEU A 193 5.72 -17.74 14.39
C LEU A 193 5.29 -17.71 15.85
N LEU A 194 4.15 -18.35 16.19
CA LEU A 194 3.70 -18.49 17.57
C LEU A 194 4.69 -19.31 18.42
N ASN A 195 5.15 -20.44 17.89
CA ASN A 195 6.08 -21.32 18.60
C ASN A 195 7.46 -20.69 18.79
N ASP A 196 7.86 -19.80 17.87
CA ASP A 196 9.12 -19.06 17.91
C ASP A 196 9.05 -17.82 18.82
N GLY A 197 7.91 -17.58 19.50
CA GLY A 197 7.77 -16.46 20.44
C GLY A 197 7.54 -15.12 19.73
N TYR A 198 6.61 -15.10 18.75
CA TYR A 198 6.27 -13.89 18.01
C TYR A 198 6.03 -12.69 18.93
N GLU A 199 6.63 -11.58 18.57
CA GLU A 199 6.38 -10.25 19.13
C GLU A 199 5.90 -9.30 18.05
N ALA A 200 4.94 -8.43 18.39
CA ALA A 200 4.47 -7.39 17.47
C ALA A 200 5.63 -6.44 17.09
N PRO A 201 5.68 -5.97 15.85
CA PRO A 201 6.73 -5.06 15.43
C PRO A 201 6.65 -3.74 16.18
N ARG A 202 7.81 -3.11 16.37
CA ARG A 202 7.88 -1.78 16.98
C ARG A 202 7.24 -0.73 16.06
N TYR A 203 6.47 0.18 16.64
CA TYR A 203 6.02 1.40 15.98
C TYR A 203 7.20 2.30 15.64
N ARG A 204 7.24 2.83 14.42
CA ARG A 204 8.35 3.65 13.94
C ARG A 204 8.01 5.13 14.10
N ASP A 205 8.70 5.76 15.04
CA ASP A 205 8.69 7.20 15.31
C ASP A 205 10.00 7.90 14.90
N ASP A 206 10.86 7.15 14.24
CA ASP A 206 12.25 7.50 13.94
C ASP A 206 12.55 7.53 12.43
N LEU A 207 11.52 7.65 11.58
CA LEU A 207 11.68 7.59 10.13
C LEU A 207 12.39 8.85 9.61
N LYS A 208 13.64 8.68 9.20
CA LYS A 208 14.45 9.72 8.55
C LYS A 208 14.21 9.69 7.05
N LEU A 209 13.54 10.71 6.55
CA LEU A 209 13.20 10.86 5.15
C LEU A 209 13.85 12.12 4.58
N PRO A 210 14.01 12.23 3.24
CA PRO A 210 14.84 13.27 2.64
C PRO A 210 14.26 14.69 2.74
N GLY A 211 13.00 14.85 3.13
CA GLY A 211 12.35 16.15 3.32
C GLY A 211 12.28 16.99 2.06
N SER A 212 12.32 18.32 2.21
CA SER A 212 12.16 19.28 1.11
C SER A 212 13.23 19.15 0.02
N GLY A 213 14.47 18.81 0.37
CA GLY A 213 15.55 18.62 -0.60
C GLY A 213 15.27 17.45 -1.54
N GLY A 214 14.86 16.29 -0.98
CA GLY A 214 14.47 15.12 -1.78
C GLY A 214 13.22 15.40 -2.62
N ARG A 215 12.22 16.09 -2.06
CA ARG A 215 11.02 16.50 -2.79
C ARG A 215 11.35 17.39 -4.00
N THR A 216 12.26 18.35 -3.85
CA THR A 216 12.72 19.21 -4.94
C THR A 216 13.40 18.40 -6.04
N ALA A 217 14.28 17.47 -5.69
CA ALA A 217 14.95 16.62 -6.66
C ALA A 217 13.95 15.77 -7.47
N MET A 218 12.95 15.17 -6.80
CA MET A 218 11.88 14.42 -7.47
C MET A 218 11.03 15.32 -8.36
N ALA A 219 10.69 16.54 -7.91
CA ALA A 219 9.91 17.48 -8.69
C ALA A 219 10.62 17.92 -9.99
N ILE A 220 11.96 18.07 -9.95
CA ILE A 220 12.77 18.36 -11.15
C ILE A 220 12.68 17.21 -12.14
N ALA A 221 12.80 15.95 -11.67
CA ALA A 221 12.66 14.78 -12.55
C ALA A 221 11.27 14.70 -13.19
N VAL A 222 10.21 14.92 -12.40
CA VAL A 222 8.81 14.97 -12.88
C VAL A 222 8.61 16.03 -13.95
N LYS A 223 9.13 17.25 -13.74
CA LYS A 223 9.11 18.32 -14.76
C LYS A 223 9.83 17.91 -16.04
N GLY A 224 10.95 17.19 -15.92
CA GLY A 224 11.66 16.65 -17.08
C GLY A 224 10.82 15.66 -17.90
N PHE A 225 10.06 14.79 -17.25
CA PHE A 225 9.12 13.87 -17.94
C PHE A 225 7.99 14.63 -18.63
N LYS A 226 7.45 15.68 -17.98
CA LYS A 226 6.41 16.53 -18.58
C LYS A 226 6.94 17.27 -19.80
N ALA A 227 8.11 17.88 -19.72
CA ALA A 227 8.72 18.58 -20.83
C ALA A 227 8.98 17.67 -22.06
N GLN A 228 9.16 16.36 -21.82
CA GLN A 228 9.28 15.35 -22.86
C GLN A 228 7.92 14.82 -23.37
N GLY A 229 6.80 15.32 -22.87
CA GLY A 229 5.46 14.87 -23.22
C GLY A 229 5.13 13.44 -22.76
N LYS A 230 5.88 12.90 -21.77
CA LYS A 230 5.69 11.54 -21.26
C LYS A 230 4.57 11.44 -20.22
N ILE A 231 4.25 12.55 -19.57
CA ILE A 231 3.20 12.63 -18.54
C ILE A 231 2.33 13.87 -18.79
N SER A 232 1.06 13.81 -18.36
CA SER A 232 0.12 14.92 -18.42
C SER A 232 0.34 15.93 -17.28
N GLU A 233 -0.39 17.02 -17.28
CA GLU A 233 -0.43 17.98 -16.15
C GLU A 233 -1.00 17.32 -14.89
N HIS A 234 -2.00 16.47 -15.06
CA HIS A 234 -2.60 15.76 -13.94
C HIS A 234 -1.66 14.72 -13.36
N ASP A 235 -0.90 13.99 -14.20
CA ASP A 235 0.15 13.10 -13.73
C ASP A 235 1.23 13.85 -12.93
N GLU A 236 1.58 15.08 -13.35
CA GLU A 236 2.51 15.93 -12.59
C GLU A 236 1.94 16.29 -11.20
N LEU A 237 0.64 16.63 -11.11
CA LEU A 237 -0.02 16.91 -9.83
C LEU A 237 0.04 15.69 -8.89
N ILE A 238 -0.36 14.52 -9.39
CA ILE A 238 -0.34 13.27 -8.60
C ILE A 238 1.08 12.95 -8.14
N ALA A 239 2.06 13.05 -9.06
CA ALA A 239 3.46 12.79 -8.74
C ALA A 239 4.02 13.75 -7.69
N LYS A 240 3.61 15.02 -7.66
CA LYS A 240 3.99 15.98 -6.61
C LYS A 240 3.43 15.59 -5.25
N LYS A 241 2.15 15.16 -5.19
CA LYS A 241 1.54 14.67 -3.94
C LYS A 241 2.23 13.40 -3.45
N LEU A 242 2.52 12.46 -4.35
CA LEU A 242 3.27 11.24 -4.03
C LEU A 242 4.68 11.56 -3.50
N ALA A 243 5.41 12.48 -4.15
CA ALA A 243 6.73 12.93 -3.70
C ALA A 243 6.64 13.57 -2.30
N TYR A 244 5.60 14.36 -2.02
CA TYR A 244 5.36 14.95 -0.71
C TYR A 244 5.25 13.88 0.38
N ILE A 245 4.45 12.83 0.16
CA ILE A 245 4.28 11.72 1.11
C ILE A 245 5.62 10.99 1.33
N LEU A 246 6.24 10.53 0.25
CA LEU A 246 7.43 9.68 0.32
C LEU A 246 8.70 10.38 0.80
N THR A 247 8.69 11.70 0.82
CA THR A 247 9.79 12.49 1.40
C THR A 247 9.52 12.96 2.82
N GLY A 248 8.37 12.60 3.41
CA GLY A 248 7.99 12.88 4.80
C GLY A 248 7.39 14.27 5.00
N GLY A 249 6.72 14.81 3.96
CA GLY A 249 5.99 16.06 4.04
C GLY A 249 6.87 17.25 4.46
N ASP A 250 6.30 18.13 5.27
CA ASP A 250 7.01 19.32 5.75
C ASP A 250 7.72 19.09 7.08
N LYS A 251 7.45 17.98 7.78
CA LYS A 251 8.05 17.68 9.08
C LYS A 251 9.39 16.95 8.97
N ALA A 252 9.59 16.13 7.93
CA ALA A 252 10.85 15.40 7.75
C ALA A 252 11.97 16.27 7.22
N GLY A 253 13.20 15.85 7.51
CA GLY A 253 14.43 16.49 7.03
C GLY A 253 15.68 15.73 7.46
N LEU A 254 16.85 16.24 7.10
CA LEU A 254 18.13 15.58 7.40
C LEU A 254 18.32 15.25 8.90
N THR A 255 17.79 16.11 9.78
CA THR A 255 17.90 15.99 11.24
C THR A 255 16.58 15.72 11.95
N LYS A 256 15.47 15.71 11.20
CA LYS A 256 14.12 15.55 11.75
C LYS A 256 13.52 14.24 11.25
N SER A 257 13.11 13.37 12.16
CA SER A 257 12.33 12.19 11.87
C SER A 257 10.82 12.48 11.91
N VAL A 258 10.06 11.59 11.31
CA VAL A 258 8.59 11.54 11.38
C VAL A 258 8.17 10.15 11.82
N ASP A 259 6.94 10.02 12.31
CA ASP A 259 6.33 8.76 12.68
C ASP A 259 5.43 8.18 11.57
N GLU A 260 5.01 6.93 11.75
CA GLU A 260 4.11 6.24 10.82
C GLU A 260 2.77 6.95 10.69
N GLN A 261 2.21 7.47 11.81
CA GLN A 261 0.89 8.11 11.79
C GLN A 261 0.90 9.39 10.96
N TYR A 262 1.93 10.20 11.09
CA TYR A 262 2.06 11.40 10.26
C TYR A 262 2.10 11.07 8.76
N LEU A 263 2.81 10.01 8.37
CA LEU A 263 2.82 9.58 6.97
C LEU A 263 1.45 9.10 6.49
N LEU A 264 0.70 8.39 7.33
CA LEU A 264 -0.67 7.99 7.03
C LEU A 264 -1.61 9.19 6.90
N ASP A 265 -1.44 10.21 7.74
CA ASP A 265 -2.27 11.42 7.70
C ASP A 265 -2.06 12.20 6.40
N ILE A 266 -0.81 12.44 5.99
CA ILE A 266 -0.53 13.14 4.73
C ILE A 266 -0.84 12.29 3.48
N GLU A 267 -0.80 10.95 3.59
CA GLU A 267 -1.28 10.03 2.55
C GLU A 267 -2.79 10.19 2.36
N ARG A 268 -3.56 10.16 3.47
CA ARG A 268 -5.02 10.34 3.46
C ARG A 268 -5.42 11.71 2.90
N GLU A 269 -4.77 12.77 3.35
CA GLU A 269 -4.98 14.14 2.84
C GLU A 269 -4.76 14.21 1.32
N ALA A 270 -3.67 13.64 0.83
CA ALA A 270 -3.37 13.60 -0.60
C ALA A 270 -4.40 12.78 -1.38
N PHE A 271 -4.82 11.62 -0.86
CA PHE A 271 -5.84 10.78 -1.47
C PHE A 271 -7.17 11.53 -1.59
N VAL A 272 -7.69 12.08 -0.49
CA VAL A 272 -8.96 12.81 -0.45
C VAL A 272 -8.90 14.03 -1.38
N SER A 273 -7.83 14.79 -1.34
CA SER A 273 -7.64 15.92 -2.26
C SER A 273 -7.71 15.52 -3.73
N LEU A 274 -7.13 14.36 -4.10
CA LEU A 274 -7.18 13.86 -5.48
C LEU A 274 -8.57 13.38 -5.90
N THR A 275 -9.40 12.87 -4.97
CA THR A 275 -10.78 12.50 -5.29
C THR A 275 -11.64 13.70 -5.64
N GLY A 276 -11.28 14.90 -5.18
CA GLY A 276 -11.89 16.18 -5.55
C GLY A 276 -11.50 16.67 -6.95
N GLU A 277 -10.42 16.15 -7.54
CA GLU A 277 -9.94 16.57 -8.85
C GLU A 277 -10.80 15.97 -9.99
N LYS A 278 -11.33 16.83 -10.86
CA LYS A 278 -12.18 16.38 -11.98
C LYS A 278 -11.47 15.36 -12.87
N LEU A 279 -10.18 15.54 -13.15
CA LEU A 279 -9.42 14.64 -14.00
C LEU A 279 -9.21 13.25 -13.33
N SER A 280 -9.10 13.18 -12.01
CA SER A 280 -9.12 11.90 -11.27
C SER A 280 -10.49 11.22 -11.38
N GLN A 281 -11.57 11.96 -11.20
CA GLN A 281 -12.94 11.45 -11.36
C GLN A 281 -13.17 10.90 -12.77
N ASP A 282 -12.69 11.60 -13.80
CA ASP A 282 -12.78 11.14 -15.19
C ASP A 282 -11.99 9.84 -15.41
N ARG A 283 -10.80 9.67 -14.77
CA ARG A 283 -10.04 8.43 -14.80
C ARG A 283 -10.77 7.28 -14.12
N ILE A 284 -11.39 7.51 -12.97
CA ILE A 284 -12.18 6.49 -12.25
C ILE A 284 -13.37 6.04 -13.13
N ARG A 285 -14.12 6.99 -13.69
CA ARG A 285 -15.27 6.67 -14.57
C ARG A 285 -14.83 5.92 -15.82
N PHE A 286 -13.72 6.31 -16.42
CA PHE A 286 -13.18 5.64 -17.59
C PHE A 286 -12.72 4.22 -17.27
N MET A 287 -12.05 4.01 -16.14
CA MET A 287 -11.67 2.67 -15.67
C MET A 287 -12.89 1.76 -15.51
N LEU A 288 -13.95 2.26 -14.89
CA LEU A 288 -15.22 1.51 -14.73
C LEU A 288 -15.86 1.15 -16.06
N LYS A 289 -15.79 2.06 -17.05
CA LYS A 289 -16.38 1.84 -18.38
C LYS A 289 -15.53 0.97 -19.29
N ALA A 290 -14.22 1.16 -19.29
CA ALA A 290 -13.33 0.62 -20.31
C ALA A 290 -12.38 -0.47 -19.79
N GLY A 291 -12.29 -0.66 -18.46
CA GLY A 291 -11.37 -1.64 -17.83
C GLY A 291 -9.89 -1.30 -18.02
N LYS A 292 -9.55 -0.07 -18.38
CA LYS A 292 -8.17 0.37 -18.63
C LYS A 292 -7.96 1.83 -18.17
N PRO A 293 -6.71 2.23 -17.84
CA PRO A 293 -6.41 3.59 -17.44
C PRO A 293 -6.67 4.61 -18.55
N LEU A 294 -7.20 5.78 -18.16
CA LEU A 294 -7.26 6.99 -18.98
C LEU A 294 -6.00 7.83 -18.70
N ARG A 295 -5.43 8.41 -19.75
CA ARG A 295 -4.41 9.46 -19.63
C ARG A 295 -5.00 10.77 -20.15
N ASN A 296 -5.23 11.72 -19.25
CA ASN A 296 -5.82 13.03 -19.52
C ASN A 296 -4.94 14.15 -18.94
#